data_34dab2ae24440481f55c88fa4172e3e7
#
_entry.id   34dab2ae24440481f55c88fa4172e3e7
#
_cell.length_a   1.000
_cell.length_b   1.000
_cell.length_c   1.000
_cell.angle_alpha   90.00
_cell.angle_beta   90.00
_cell.angle_gamma   90.00
#
_symmetry.space_group_name_H-M   'P 1'
#
loop_
_entity.id
_entity.type
_entity.pdbx_description
1 polymer ?
#
loop_
_entity_poly.entity_id
_entity_poly.type
_entity_poly.pdbx_seq_one_letter_code
_entity_poly.pdbx_strand_id
1 'polypeptide(L)'
;MLRLAGEEPIEARAVGESYMRDGVEDVVFCYLRFASGLAAHLHLSWLDPHKERRFTVVGSKRMATFDDMELERKVTVYDKGFDQSYRSYGEYIARSGDIWSPRISNEEPLRIECTHFVECVRSGEQPRSGPESGVRVVRVLEALQRSLEESARAAAV
;
A
#
# COMPACT_ATOMS: atom_id res chain seq x y z
N MET A 1 -1.86 -3.18 2.62
CA MET A 1 -2.78 -2.83 1.54
C MET A 1 -3.98 -3.78 1.46
N LEU A 2 -3.84 -5.10 1.27
CA LEU A 2 -4.98 -6.06 1.20
C LEU A 2 -5.94 -5.97 2.39
N ARG A 3 -5.41 -5.75 3.60
CA ARG A 3 -6.23 -5.57 4.80
C ARG A 3 -7.09 -4.30 4.75
N LEU A 4 -6.61 -3.21 4.14
CA LEU A 4 -7.37 -1.96 3.99
C LEU A 4 -8.41 -2.09 2.88
N ALA A 5 -8.08 -2.77 1.78
CA ALA A 5 -9.01 -3.04 0.69
C ALA A 5 -10.15 -3.98 1.12
N GLY A 6 -9.89 -4.91 2.06
CA GLY A 6 -10.85 -5.93 2.48
C GLY A 6 -11.13 -7.02 1.45
N GLU A 7 -10.48 -6.94 0.29
CA GLU A 7 -10.65 -7.83 -0.86
C GLU A 7 -9.31 -8.18 -1.52
N GLU A 8 -9.30 -9.15 -2.43
CA GLU A 8 -8.15 -9.47 -3.27
C GLU A 8 -8.20 -8.69 -4.58
N PRO A 9 -7.03 -8.30 -5.14
CA PRO A 9 -7.02 -7.64 -6.44
C PRO A 9 -7.44 -8.62 -7.55
N ILE A 10 -8.19 -8.10 -8.52
CA ILE A 10 -8.60 -8.83 -9.72
C ILE A 10 -7.58 -8.68 -10.86
N GLU A 11 -6.65 -7.75 -10.73
CA GLU A 11 -5.59 -7.51 -11.70
C GLU A 11 -4.32 -7.06 -10.97
N ALA A 12 -3.18 -7.60 -11.37
CA ALA A 12 -1.86 -7.24 -10.89
C ALA A 12 -0.92 -7.07 -12.08
N ARG A 13 -0.27 -5.92 -12.17
CA ARG A 13 0.76 -5.61 -13.18
C ARG A 13 2.01 -5.11 -12.51
N ALA A 14 3.16 -5.49 -13.05
CA ALA A 14 4.44 -4.98 -12.61
C ALA A 14 5.37 -4.77 -13.81
N VAL A 15 6.21 -3.75 -13.69
CA VAL A 15 7.37 -3.51 -14.55
C VAL A 15 8.55 -3.22 -13.66
N GLY A 16 9.74 -3.65 -14.03
CA GLY A 16 10.93 -3.48 -13.22
C GLY A 16 12.19 -3.47 -14.05
N GLU A 17 13.27 -2.95 -13.46
CA GLU A 17 14.58 -2.85 -14.07
C GLU A 17 15.65 -3.41 -13.15
N SER A 18 16.66 -4.04 -13.75
CA SER A 18 17.81 -4.66 -13.09
C SER A 18 19.07 -3.88 -13.44
N TYR A 19 19.56 -3.03 -12.54
CA TYR A 19 20.75 -2.20 -12.74
C TYR A 19 22.00 -2.76 -12.07
N MET A 20 21.82 -3.48 -10.96
CA MET A 20 22.94 -3.99 -10.17
C MET A 20 23.29 -5.42 -10.54
N ARG A 21 22.29 -6.25 -10.81
CA ARG A 21 22.46 -7.66 -11.13
C ARG A 21 21.41 -8.14 -12.11
N ASP A 22 21.85 -8.71 -13.22
CA ASP A 22 20.97 -9.25 -14.25
C ASP A 22 19.97 -10.28 -13.68
N GLY A 23 18.71 -10.11 -14.02
CA GLY A 23 17.64 -11.02 -13.62
C GLY A 23 17.15 -10.85 -12.17
N VAL A 24 17.57 -9.78 -11.51
CA VAL A 24 17.03 -9.40 -10.19
C VAL A 24 16.68 -7.91 -10.25
N GLU A 25 15.40 -7.61 -10.21
CA GLU A 25 14.91 -6.24 -10.30
C GLU A 25 15.28 -5.43 -9.07
N ASP A 26 15.93 -4.29 -9.28
CA ASP A 26 16.30 -3.32 -8.25
C ASP A 26 15.24 -2.24 -8.05
N VAL A 27 14.49 -1.95 -9.12
CA VAL A 27 13.40 -0.99 -9.13
C VAL A 27 12.17 -1.65 -9.73
N VAL A 28 11.04 -1.58 -9.03
CA VAL A 28 9.78 -2.18 -9.45
C VAL A 28 8.63 -1.20 -9.28
N PHE A 29 7.80 -1.07 -10.31
CA PHE A 29 6.53 -0.36 -10.27
C PHE A 29 5.40 -1.36 -10.41
N CYS A 30 4.48 -1.35 -9.45
CA CYS A 30 3.33 -2.25 -9.45
C CYS A 30 2.02 -1.47 -9.53
N TYR A 31 1.03 -2.08 -10.17
CA TYR A 31 -0.35 -1.62 -10.21
C TYR A 31 -1.28 -2.77 -9.85
N LEU A 32 -2.22 -2.51 -8.95
CA LEU A 32 -3.26 -3.46 -8.55
C LEU A 32 -4.62 -2.81 -8.72
N ARG A 33 -5.57 -3.56 -9.27
CA ARG A 33 -6.97 -3.17 -9.42
C ARG A 33 -7.86 -4.14 -8.67
N PHE A 34 -8.86 -3.63 -8.00
CA PHE A 34 -9.81 -4.38 -7.19
C PHE A 34 -11.23 -4.32 -7.79
N ALA A 35 -12.05 -5.30 -7.43
CA ALA A 35 -13.43 -5.39 -7.94
C ALA A 35 -14.30 -4.21 -7.51
N SER A 36 -14.04 -3.63 -6.34
CA SER A 36 -14.69 -2.42 -5.82
C SER A 36 -14.40 -1.14 -6.62
N GLY A 37 -13.47 -1.19 -7.58
CA GLY A 37 -12.96 -0.01 -8.29
C GLY A 37 -11.77 0.66 -7.59
N LEU A 38 -11.34 0.16 -6.42
CA LEU A 38 -10.10 0.59 -5.80
C LEU A 38 -8.92 0.27 -6.72
N ALA A 39 -7.98 1.20 -6.84
CA ALA A 39 -6.71 0.99 -7.50
C ALA A 39 -5.56 1.34 -6.55
N ALA A 40 -4.46 0.61 -6.66
CA ALA A 40 -3.26 0.91 -5.91
C ALA A 40 -2.03 0.82 -6.81
N HIS A 41 -1.05 1.68 -6.56
CA HIS A 41 0.26 1.60 -7.18
C HIS A 41 1.33 1.52 -6.09
N LEU A 42 2.42 0.83 -6.40
CA LEU A 42 3.58 0.71 -5.52
C LEU A 42 4.83 1.05 -6.33
N HIS A 43 5.72 1.79 -5.71
CA HIS A 43 7.09 2.00 -6.17
C HIS A 43 8.03 1.41 -5.11
N LEU A 44 8.87 0.49 -5.52
CA LEU A 44 9.84 -0.21 -4.68
C LEU A 44 11.21 -0.06 -5.32
N SER A 45 12.19 0.37 -4.55
CA SER A 45 13.57 0.56 -5.05
C SER A 45 14.59 0.20 -3.99
N TRP A 46 15.61 -0.54 -4.39
CA TRP A 46 16.83 -0.75 -3.62
C TRP A 46 17.85 0.37 -3.83
N LEU A 47 17.69 1.17 -4.89
CA LEU A 47 18.64 2.20 -5.30
C LEU A 47 18.36 3.55 -4.66
N ASP A 48 17.23 3.71 -3.96
CA ASP A 48 16.90 4.95 -3.30
C ASP A 48 17.86 5.19 -2.13
N PRO A 49 18.60 6.32 -2.11
CA PRO A 49 19.54 6.65 -1.03
C PRO A 49 18.85 6.93 0.29
N HIS A 50 17.57 7.25 0.26
CA HIS A 50 16.75 7.49 1.43
C HIS A 50 15.79 6.33 1.67
N LYS A 51 15.73 5.86 2.91
CA LYS A 51 14.75 4.87 3.31
C LYS A 51 13.37 5.50 3.32
N GLU A 52 12.55 5.21 2.32
CA GLU A 52 11.15 5.60 2.27
C GLU A 52 10.23 4.44 2.64
N ARG A 53 9.27 4.71 3.54
CA ARG A 53 8.18 3.80 3.90
C ARG A 53 6.91 4.60 4.06
N ARG A 54 6.42 5.10 2.96
CA ARG A 54 5.21 5.93 2.91
C ARG A 54 4.06 5.17 2.30
N PHE A 55 2.89 5.32 2.90
CA PHE A 55 1.64 4.78 2.41
C PHE A 55 0.58 5.89 2.38
N THR A 56 -0.04 6.08 1.23
CA THR A 56 -1.07 7.11 1.03
C THR A 56 -2.39 6.45 0.65
N VAL A 57 -3.46 6.83 1.32
CA VAL A 57 -4.83 6.40 0.99
C VAL A 57 -5.63 7.63 0.61
N VAL A 58 -6.19 7.60 -0.58
CA VAL A 58 -7.08 8.65 -1.07
C VAL A 58 -8.49 8.08 -1.12
N GLY A 59 -9.37 8.60 -0.28
CA GLY A 59 -10.79 8.27 -0.28
C GLY A 59 -11.65 9.41 -0.83
N SER A 60 -12.94 9.15 -1.02
CA SER A 60 -13.89 10.14 -1.55
C SER A 60 -14.07 11.36 -0.64
N LYS A 61 -13.87 11.21 0.66
CA LYS A 61 -14.09 12.27 1.66
C LYS A 61 -12.82 12.81 2.27
N ARG A 62 -11.80 11.97 2.43
CA ARG A 62 -10.56 12.28 3.15
C ARG A 62 -9.39 11.55 2.54
N MET A 63 -8.21 12.09 2.75
CA MET A 63 -6.94 11.43 2.46
C MET A 63 -6.18 11.17 3.75
N ALA A 64 -5.44 10.09 3.81
CA ALA A 64 -4.53 9.81 4.91
C ALA A 64 -3.15 9.40 4.38
N THR A 65 -2.11 9.85 5.04
CA THR A 65 -0.74 9.39 4.80
C THR A 65 -0.20 8.73 6.06
N PHE A 66 0.47 7.62 5.88
CA PHE A 66 1.31 6.99 6.90
C PHE A 66 2.76 7.08 6.43
N ASP A 67 3.63 7.57 7.27
CA ASP A 67 5.07 7.64 7.02
C ASP A 67 5.80 7.02 8.22
N ASP A 68 6.42 5.85 8.01
CA ASP A 68 7.10 5.10 9.07
C ASP A 68 8.42 5.77 9.50
N MET A 69 8.93 6.68 8.68
CA MET A 69 10.15 7.42 8.98
C MET A 69 9.91 8.65 9.86
N GLU A 70 8.67 9.12 9.94
CA GLU A 70 8.26 10.19 10.83
C GLU A 70 8.12 9.70 12.27
N LEU A 71 8.73 10.40 13.22
CA LEU A 71 8.71 9.99 14.64
C LEU A 71 7.46 10.46 15.38
N GLU A 72 6.96 11.65 15.07
CA GLU A 72 5.88 12.29 15.81
C GLU A 72 4.53 12.23 15.08
N ARG A 73 4.56 12.34 13.76
CA ARG A 73 3.36 12.45 12.93
C ARG A 73 3.28 11.33 11.90
N LYS A 74 3.44 10.09 12.36
CA LYS A 74 3.39 8.91 11.48
C LYS A 74 2.11 8.84 10.64
N VAL A 75 0.98 9.28 11.18
CA VAL A 75 -0.29 9.36 10.45
C VAL A 75 -0.70 10.82 10.34
N THR A 76 -1.01 11.26 9.13
CA THR A 76 -1.63 12.58 8.89
C THR A 76 -2.91 12.37 8.10
N VAL A 77 -3.99 12.95 8.58
CA VAL A 77 -5.30 12.91 7.93
C VAL A 77 -5.62 14.29 7.38
N TYR A 78 -6.03 14.33 6.12
CA TYR A 78 -6.41 15.54 5.40
C TYR A 78 -7.90 15.50 5.13
N ASP A 79 -8.63 16.48 5.64
CA ASP A 79 -10.05 16.67 5.30
C ASP A 79 -10.17 17.39 3.95
N LYS A 80 -9.71 16.70 2.91
CA LYS A 80 -9.76 17.14 1.52
C LYS A 80 -10.57 16.15 0.71
N GLY A 81 -11.43 16.65 -0.14
CA GLY A 81 -12.27 15.86 -1.01
C GLY A 81 -12.83 16.72 -2.14
N PHE A 82 -13.59 16.09 -3.01
CA PHE A 82 -14.31 16.77 -4.07
C PHE A 82 -15.81 16.74 -3.74
N ASP A 83 -16.44 17.91 -3.74
CA ASP A 83 -17.90 17.99 -3.65
C ASP A 83 -18.50 17.70 -5.03
N GLN A 84 -19.38 16.70 -5.08
CA GLN A 84 -20.07 16.29 -6.30
C GLN A 84 -21.29 17.17 -6.63
N SER A 85 -21.33 18.41 -6.16
CA SER A 85 -22.41 19.32 -6.55
C SER A 85 -22.22 19.83 -7.98
N TYR A 86 -22.46 18.94 -8.94
CA TYR A 86 -22.50 19.28 -10.36
C TYR A 86 -23.63 20.26 -10.64
N ARG A 87 -23.29 21.50 -11.01
CA ARG A 87 -24.21 22.40 -11.71
C ARG A 87 -23.80 22.68 -13.15
N SER A 88 -22.58 22.39 -13.57
CA SER A 88 -22.15 22.43 -14.96
C SER A 88 -20.92 21.59 -15.23
N TYR A 89 -20.68 21.27 -16.50
CA TYR A 89 -19.58 20.42 -16.98
C TYR A 89 -18.22 21.07 -16.67
N GLY A 90 -17.41 20.44 -15.80
CA GLY A 90 -16.02 20.83 -15.58
C GLY A 90 -15.68 21.52 -14.26
N GLU A 91 -16.64 21.82 -13.37
CA GLU A 91 -16.34 22.40 -12.05
C GLU A 91 -16.26 21.33 -10.96
N TYR A 92 -15.03 20.87 -10.67
CA TYR A 92 -14.73 20.18 -9.43
C TYR A 92 -14.40 21.20 -8.36
N ILE A 93 -15.27 21.37 -7.37
CA ILE A 93 -14.97 22.19 -6.21
C ILE A 93 -14.14 21.35 -5.24
N ALA A 94 -12.85 21.62 -5.16
CA ALA A 94 -11.98 21.02 -4.17
C ALA A 94 -12.35 21.54 -2.78
N ARG A 95 -12.84 20.68 -1.90
CA ARG A 95 -13.06 21.00 -0.51
C ARG A 95 -11.74 20.93 0.25
N SER A 96 -11.38 21.99 0.95
CA SER A 96 -10.22 22.07 1.84
C SER A 96 -10.70 22.26 3.27
N GLY A 97 -10.48 21.27 4.11
CA GLY A 97 -10.75 21.29 5.55
C GLY A 97 -9.48 21.14 6.37
N ASP A 98 -9.63 20.68 7.60
CA ASP A 98 -8.55 20.57 8.57
C ASP A 98 -7.52 19.49 8.18
N ILE A 99 -6.32 19.68 8.69
CA ILE A 99 -5.24 18.68 8.65
C ILE A 99 -4.88 18.38 10.10
N TRP A 100 -4.93 17.10 10.46
CA TRP A 100 -4.56 16.69 11.82
C TRP A 100 -3.75 15.40 11.82
N SER A 101 -2.98 15.21 12.87
CA SER A 101 -2.16 14.02 13.07
C SER A 101 -2.56 13.38 14.41
N PRO A 102 -3.24 12.22 14.38
CA PRO A 102 -3.55 11.50 15.60
C PRO A 102 -2.27 10.97 16.23
N ARG A 103 -2.18 11.05 17.56
CA ARG A 103 -1.08 10.41 18.28
C ARG A 103 -1.25 8.90 18.23
N ILE A 104 -0.24 8.21 17.75
CA ILE A 104 -0.16 6.75 17.77
C ILE A 104 0.98 6.30 18.68
N SER A 105 0.90 5.07 19.18
CA SER A 105 1.97 4.48 19.97
C SER A 105 3.25 4.34 19.16
N ASN A 106 4.38 4.65 19.78
CA ASN A 106 5.73 4.45 19.22
C ASN A 106 6.35 3.15 19.70
N GLU A 107 5.55 2.19 20.18
CA GLU A 107 6.07 0.87 20.53
C GLU A 107 6.70 0.19 19.31
N GLU A 108 7.74 -0.55 19.59
CA GLU A 108 8.48 -1.28 18.55
C GLU A 108 7.56 -2.31 17.87
N PRO A 109 7.39 -2.26 16.53
CA PRO A 109 6.46 -3.15 15.82
C PRO A 109 6.74 -4.64 16.04
N LEU A 110 8.01 -5.05 16.05
CA LEU A 110 8.40 -6.45 16.28
C LEU A 110 8.01 -6.91 17.69
N ARG A 111 8.17 -6.04 18.69
CA ARG A 111 7.74 -6.36 20.05
C ARG A 111 6.23 -6.59 20.13
N ILE A 112 5.44 -5.72 19.48
CA ILE A 112 3.98 -5.88 19.43
C ILE A 112 3.61 -7.19 18.74
N GLU A 113 4.27 -7.52 17.62
CA GLU A 113 4.03 -8.75 16.87
C GLU A 113 4.35 -10.00 17.70
N CYS A 114 5.52 -10.05 18.34
CA CYS A 114 5.93 -11.18 19.18
C CYS A 114 5.00 -11.33 20.40
N THR A 115 4.62 -10.22 21.04
CA THR A 115 3.68 -10.25 22.17
C THR A 115 2.33 -10.80 21.75
N HIS A 116 1.79 -10.31 20.62
CA HIS A 116 0.54 -10.79 20.09
C HIS A 116 0.59 -12.29 19.71
N PHE A 117 1.69 -12.75 19.11
CA PHE A 117 1.87 -14.18 18.83
C PHE A 117 1.80 -15.04 20.10
N VAL A 118 2.53 -14.65 21.14
CA VAL A 118 2.54 -15.36 22.42
C VAL A 118 1.15 -15.36 23.07
N GLU A 119 0.44 -14.24 23.00
CA GLU A 119 -0.94 -14.13 23.51
C GLU A 119 -1.89 -15.06 22.76
N CYS A 120 -1.82 -15.11 21.42
CA CYS A 120 -2.62 -16.03 20.61
C CYS A 120 -2.33 -17.52 20.96
N VAL A 121 -1.06 -17.88 21.16
CA VAL A 121 -0.70 -19.24 21.58
C VAL A 121 -1.29 -19.59 22.95
N ARG A 122 -1.31 -18.64 23.89
CA ARG A 122 -1.85 -18.85 25.24
C ARG A 122 -3.37 -18.90 25.30
N SER A 123 -4.03 -18.03 24.52
CA SER A 123 -5.50 -17.90 24.52
C SER A 123 -6.20 -18.84 23.55
N GLY A 124 -5.49 -19.36 22.53
CA GLY A 124 -6.08 -20.09 21.42
C GLY A 124 -6.81 -19.20 20.42
N GLU A 125 -6.69 -17.87 20.54
CA GLU A 125 -7.28 -16.93 19.60
C GLU A 125 -6.55 -16.90 18.25
N GLN A 126 -7.29 -16.63 17.20
CA GLN A 126 -6.73 -16.50 15.86
C GLN A 126 -5.87 -15.23 15.75
N PRO A 127 -4.64 -15.33 15.22
CA PRO A 127 -3.78 -14.17 15.04
C PRO A 127 -4.34 -13.20 13.97
N ARG A 128 -4.06 -11.91 14.13
CA ARG A 128 -4.46 -10.87 13.18
C ARG A 128 -3.84 -11.06 11.78
N SER A 129 -2.67 -11.67 11.73
CA SER A 129 -1.94 -12.05 10.50
C SER A 129 -1.77 -13.56 10.47
N GLY A 130 -2.88 -14.28 10.29
CA GLY A 130 -2.91 -15.73 10.19
C GLY A 130 -2.43 -16.25 8.82
N PRO A 131 -2.35 -17.58 8.66
CA PRO A 131 -1.86 -18.24 7.45
C PRO A 131 -2.64 -17.85 6.19
N GLU A 132 -3.95 -17.65 6.28
CA GLU A 132 -4.78 -17.21 5.17
C GLU A 132 -4.35 -15.83 4.65
N SER A 133 -3.99 -14.93 5.58
CA SER A 133 -3.46 -13.60 5.22
C SER A 133 -2.13 -13.72 4.50
N GLY A 134 -1.25 -14.64 4.95
CA GLY A 134 0.02 -14.94 4.30
C GLY A 134 -0.17 -15.47 2.87
N VAL A 135 -1.05 -16.45 2.70
CA VAL A 135 -1.37 -17.03 1.38
C VAL A 135 -1.89 -15.96 0.41
N ARG A 136 -2.77 -15.08 0.86
CA ARG A 136 -3.27 -13.96 0.03
C ARG A 136 -2.16 -13.03 -0.44
N VAL A 137 -1.21 -12.71 0.43
CA VAL A 137 -0.05 -11.88 0.06
C VAL A 137 0.82 -12.59 -0.98
N VAL A 138 1.14 -13.88 -0.75
CA VAL A 138 1.97 -14.67 -1.68
C VAL A 138 1.33 -14.77 -3.06
N ARG A 139 0.02 -15.00 -3.15
CA ARG A 139 -0.71 -15.02 -4.45
C ARG A 139 -0.55 -13.72 -5.23
N VAL A 140 -0.62 -12.58 -4.54
CA VAL A 140 -0.42 -11.27 -5.19
C VAL A 140 1.03 -11.11 -5.66
N LEU A 141 2.00 -11.51 -4.83
CA LEU A 141 3.42 -11.47 -5.21
C LEU A 141 3.71 -12.36 -6.42
N GLU A 142 3.18 -13.59 -6.45
CA GLU A 142 3.30 -14.48 -7.61
C GLU A 142 2.67 -13.90 -8.89
N ALA A 143 1.54 -13.21 -8.77
CA ALA A 143 0.91 -12.55 -9.91
C ALA A 143 1.76 -11.37 -10.42
N LEU A 144 2.35 -10.59 -9.51
CA LEU A 144 3.27 -9.51 -9.88
C LEU A 144 4.55 -10.07 -10.50
N GLN A 145 5.10 -11.16 -9.97
CA GLN A 145 6.30 -11.81 -10.54
C GLN A 145 6.05 -12.30 -11.97
N ARG A 146 4.93 -12.96 -12.22
CA ARG A 146 4.55 -13.35 -13.61
C ARG A 146 4.44 -12.14 -14.54
N SER A 147 3.87 -11.03 -14.04
CA SER A 147 3.77 -9.81 -14.83
C SER A 147 5.14 -9.19 -15.14
N LEU A 148 6.11 -9.26 -14.23
CA LEU A 148 7.50 -8.84 -14.50
C LEU A 148 8.13 -9.68 -15.60
N GLU A 149 7.99 -10.99 -15.54
CA GLU A 149 8.52 -11.92 -16.54
C GLU A 149 7.90 -11.71 -17.94
N GLU A 150 6.62 -11.35 -18.00
CA GLU A 150 5.92 -11.00 -19.24
C GLU A 150 6.36 -9.61 -19.76
N SER A 151 6.53 -8.63 -18.88
CA SER A 151 6.93 -7.27 -19.27
C SER A 151 8.38 -7.18 -19.76
N ALA A 152 9.26 -8.05 -19.27
CA ALA A 152 10.62 -8.17 -19.77
C ALA A 152 10.69 -8.58 -21.27
N ARG A 153 9.57 -9.04 -21.84
CA ARG A 153 9.42 -9.37 -23.27
C ARG A 153 8.80 -8.26 -24.10
N ALA A 154 8.51 -7.09 -23.50
CA ALA A 154 7.90 -5.98 -24.21
C ALA A 154 8.79 -5.50 -25.35
N ALA A 155 8.17 -5.14 -26.48
CA ALA A 155 8.88 -4.76 -27.69
C ALA A 155 9.73 -3.50 -27.49
N ALA A 156 10.94 -3.52 -28.03
CA ALA A 156 11.76 -2.32 -28.17
C ALA A 156 11.04 -1.28 -29.06
N VAL A 157 11.08 -0.01 -28.64
CA VAL A 157 10.57 1.14 -29.39
C VAL A 157 11.63 1.63 -30.37
#